data_87fffd4e4f2ca4f0089b68a965dd0a8a
#
_entry.id   87fffd4e4f2ca4f0089b68a965dd0a8a
#
_cell.length_a   1.000
_cell.length_b   1.000
_cell.length_c   1.000
_cell.angle_alpha   90.00
_cell.angle_beta   90.00
_cell.angle_gamma   90.00
#
_symmetry.space_group_name_H-M   'P 1'
#
loop_
_entity.id
_entity.type
_entity.pdbx_description
1 polymer ?
#
loop_
_entity_poly.entity_id
_entity_poly.type
_entity_poly.pdbx_seq_one_letter_code
_entity_poly.pdbx_strand_id
1 'polypeptide(L)'
;GVYRLNGRDVGKMNRNELAAVRNEMLGFIFQQYNLLPRLNLMENVEVPLVYAGVSRAERHARAREVLEQVGLGDKLKNRPNQLSGGQQQRVSIARALVRNPPVILADEPTGALDSHTGREVLGLLQQLHKQGHTVVLITHDNSIAVQADRIIRLEDGRVVYDGDSHAPEAMVQPTLLAETPEKEEQA
;
A
#
# COMPACT_ATOMS: atom_id res chain seq x y z
N GLY A 1 25.07 -1.51 -1.31
CA GLY A 1 24.29 -0.28 -1.02
C GLY A 1 23.99 -0.15 0.48
N VAL A 2 23.62 1.04 0.92
CA VAL A 2 23.19 1.31 2.29
C VAL A 2 21.69 1.57 2.27
N TYR A 3 20.94 0.84 3.10
CA TYR A 3 19.50 1.05 3.25
C TYR A 3 19.21 1.59 4.66
N ARG A 4 18.65 2.80 4.70
CA ARG A 4 18.25 3.46 5.95
C ARG A 4 16.75 3.70 5.96
N LEU A 5 16.08 3.32 7.07
CA LEU A 5 14.69 3.61 7.33
C LEU A 5 14.61 4.48 8.59
N ASN A 6 14.07 5.68 8.47
CA ASN A 6 14.00 6.67 9.55
C ASN A 6 15.36 6.85 10.29
N GLY A 7 16.44 7.00 9.51
CA GLY A 7 17.83 7.16 10.02
C GLY A 7 18.52 5.87 10.50
N ARG A 8 17.81 4.77 10.69
CA ARG A 8 18.36 3.48 11.12
C ARG A 8 18.93 2.69 9.94
N ASP A 9 20.15 2.16 10.04
CA ASP A 9 20.75 1.29 9.02
C ASP A 9 20.16 -0.11 9.11
N VAL A 10 19.22 -0.41 8.21
CA VAL A 10 18.47 -1.66 8.19
C VAL A 10 19.33 -2.85 7.71
N GLY A 11 20.35 -2.57 6.89
CA GLY A 11 21.26 -3.60 6.36
C GLY A 11 22.10 -4.32 7.40
N LYS A 12 22.22 -3.75 8.60
CA LYS A 12 23.00 -4.31 9.72
C LYS A 12 22.16 -5.00 10.79
N MET A 13 20.84 -4.98 10.64
CA MET A 13 19.90 -5.52 11.62
C MET A 13 19.77 -7.04 11.51
N ASN A 14 19.66 -7.72 12.66
CA ASN A 14 19.29 -9.13 12.72
C ASN A 14 17.81 -9.34 12.43
N ARG A 15 17.37 -10.63 12.32
CA ARG A 15 16.00 -10.97 11.96
C ARG A 15 14.95 -10.43 12.93
N ASN A 16 15.22 -10.42 14.22
CA ASN A 16 14.29 -9.93 15.24
C ASN A 16 14.17 -8.40 15.18
N GLU A 17 15.28 -7.71 15.00
CA GLU A 17 15.32 -6.25 14.81
C GLU A 17 14.56 -5.85 13.53
N LEU A 18 14.78 -6.57 12.43
CA LEU A 18 14.03 -6.36 11.18
C LEU A 18 12.51 -6.60 11.34
N ALA A 19 12.12 -7.62 12.11
CA ALA A 19 10.71 -7.90 12.39
C ALA A 19 10.08 -6.78 13.23
N ALA A 20 10.82 -6.29 14.25
CA ALA A 20 10.37 -5.17 15.08
C ALA A 20 10.21 -3.88 14.25
N VAL A 21 11.23 -3.53 13.44
CA VAL A 21 11.18 -2.36 12.55
C VAL A 21 10.04 -2.45 11.55
N ARG A 22 9.82 -3.60 10.90
CA ARG A 22 8.67 -3.79 10.00
C ARG A 22 7.35 -3.55 10.70
N ASN A 23 7.16 -4.12 11.89
CA ASN A 23 5.92 -3.98 12.64
C ASN A 23 5.68 -2.55 13.14
N GLU A 24 6.76 -1.82 13.49
CA GLU A 24 6.68 -0.45 14.02
C GLU A 24 6.57 0.62 12.93
N MET A 25 7.37 0.46 11.85
CA MET A 25 7.62 1.53 10.88
C MET A 25 6.85 1.39 9.57
N LEU A 26 6.36 0.19 9.24
CA LEU A 26 5.77 -0.09 7.94
C LEU A 26 4.33 -0.60 8.07
N GLY A 27 3.41 0.06 7.38
CA GLY A 27 2.08 -0.45 7.09
C GLY A 27 2.04 -1.05 5.69
N PHE A 28 1.44 -2.23 5.54
CA PHE A 28 1.34 -2.91 4.23
C PHE A 28 -0.11 -3.01 3.79
N ILE A 29 -0.37 -2.57 2.55
CA ILE A 29 -1.65 -2.68 1.86
C ILE A 29 -1.41 -3.48 0.58
N PHE A 30 -2.17 -4.56 0.37
CA PHE A 30 -1.99 -5.49 -0.75
C PHE A 30 -3.20 -5.48 -1.68
N GLN A 31 -2.99 -5.79 -2.94
CA GLN A 31 -4.04 -5.92 -3.95
C GLN A 31 -5.14 -6.92 -3.56
N GLN A 32 -4.77 -8.07 -2.98
CA GLN A 32 -5.69 -9.13 -2.55
C GLN A 32 -6.09 -9.02 -1.08
N TYR A 33 -5.97 -7.82 -0.47
CA TYR A 33 -6.35 -7.50 0.91
C TYR A 33 -5.60 -8.31 1.98
N ASN A 34 -5.26 -9.57 1.75
CA ASN A 34 -4.57 -10.51 2.66
C ASN A 34 -5.20 -10.55 4.06
N LEU A 35 -6.54 -10.53 4.13
CA LEU A 35 -7.27 -10.66 5.38
C LEU A 35 -7.32 -12.12 5.82
N LEU A 36 -7.30 -12.33 7.13
CA LEU A 36 -7.44 -13.65 7.74
C LEU A 36 -8.93 -14.04 7.74
N PRO A 37 -9.36 -15.05 6.93
CA PRO A 37 -10.78 -15.26 6.65
C PRO A 37 -11.56 -15.80 7.84
N ARG A 38 -10.88 -16.40 8.84
CA ARG A 38 -11.49 -16.94 10.07
C ARG A 38 -11.69 -15.89 11.14
N LEU A 39 -11.03 -14.75 11.05
CA LEU A 39 -11.10 -13.63 11.97
C LEU A 39 -12.14 -12.62 11.52
N ASN A 40 -12.80 -11.94 12.47
CA ASN A 40 -13.64 -10.78 12.17
C ASN A 40 -12.78 -9.53 11.88
N LEU A 41 -13.43 -8.37 11.59
CA LEU A 41 -12.72 -7.14 11.24
C LEU A 41 -11.84 -6.64 12.39
N MET A 42 -12.39 -6.61 13.60
CA MET A 42 -11.63 -6.21 14.80
C MET A 42 -10.38 -7.06 14.97
N GLU A 43 -10.54 -8.39 14.94
CA GLU A 43 -9.44 -9.33 15.10
C GLU A 43 -8.39 -9.19 13.99
N ASN A 44 -8.79 -8.96 12.73
CA ASN A 44 -7.87 -8.71 11.62
C ASN A 44 -7.03 -7.47 11.86
N VAL A 45 -7.64 -6.38 12.32
CA VAL A 45 -6.94 -5.11 12.58
C VAL A 45 -6.08 -5.19 13.84
N GLU A 46 -6.46 -5.99 14.84
CA GLU A 46 -5.68 -6.20 16.07
C GLU A 46 -4.36 -6.96 15.84
N VAL A 47 -4.21 -7.73 14.75
CA VAL A 47 -3.05 -8.62 14.51
C VAL A 47 -1.69 -7.92 14.73
N PRO A 48 -1.40 -6.76 14.14
CA PRO A 48 -0.11 -6.08 14.35
C PRO A 48 0.12 -5.66 15.81
N LEU A 49 -0.95 -5.35 16.55
CA LEU A 49 -0.88 -4.98 17.97
C LEU A 49 -0.65 -6.20 18.87
N VAL A 50 -1.14 -7.39 18.47
CA VAL A 50 -0.85 -8.64 19.16
C VAL A 50 0.64 -8.94 19.09
N TYR A 51 1.27 -8.82 17.91
CA TYR A 51 2.72 -9.00 17.75
C TYR A 51 3.54 -7.94 18.50
N ALA A 52 2.97 -6.76 18.74
CA ALA A 52 3.60 -5.71 19.54
C ALA A 52 3.43 -5.90 21.06
N GLY A 53 2.73 -6.94 21.51
CA GLY A 53 2.49 -7.19 22.93
C GLY A 53 1.53 -6.20 23.60
N VAL A 54 0.70 -5.47 22.81
CA VAL A 54 -0.26 -4.49 23.33
C VAL A 54 -1.38 -5.22 24.09
N SER A 55 -1.81 -4.66 25.21
CA SER A 55 -2.89 -5.23 26.05
C SER A 55 -4.19 -5.37 25.25
N ARG A 56 -5.04 -6.35 25.64
CA ARG A 56 -6.30 -6.60 24.93
C ARG A 56 -7.22 -5.38 24.93
N ALA A 57 -7.32 -4.67 26.04
CA ALA A 57 -8.18 -3.49 26.14
C ALA A 57 -7.73 -2.37 25.20
N GLU A 58 -6.42 -2.10 25.17
CA GLU A 58 -5.83 -1.06 24.33
C GLU A 58 -5.91 -1.40 22.83
N ARG A 59 -5.55 -2.63 22.42
CA ARG A 59 -5.66 -3.00 21.00
C ARG A 59 -7.10 -2.98 20.51
N HIS A 60 -8.06 -3.35 21.36
CA HIS A 60 -9.49 -3.29 21.02
C HIS A 60 -9.96 -1.85 20.80
N ALA A 61 -9.52 -0.91 21.63
CA ALA A 61 -9.81 0.52 21.47
C ALA A 61 -9.22 1.08 20.18
N ARG A 62 -7.92 0.83 19.92
CA ARG A 62 -7.22 1.31 18.71
C ARG A 62 -7.79 0.70 17.44
N ALA A 63 -8.09 -0.61 17.43
CA ALA A 63 -8.66 -1.27 16.25
C ALA A 63 -10.06 -0.72 15.92
N ARG A 64 -10.89 -0.43 16.94
CA ARG A 64 -12.19 0.22 16.76
C ARG A 64 -12.02 1.60 16.13
N GLU A 65 -11.14 2.43 16.67
CA GLU A 65 -10.89 3.79 16.19
C GLU A 65 -10.51 3.81 14.69
N VAL A 66 -9.53 2.99 14.27
CA VAL A 66 -9.12 2.96 12.86
C VAL A 66 -10.19 2.35 11.95
N LEU A 67 -11.01 1.41 12.42
CA LEU A 67 -12.15 0.90 11.65
C LEU A 67 -13.25 1.96 11.48
N GLU A 68 -13.49 2.79 12.48
CA GLU A 68 -14.39 3.93 12.39
C GLU A 68 -13.85 4.98 11.39
N GLN A 69 -12.54 5.29 11.42
CA GLN A 69 -11.88 6.20 10.47
C GLN A 69 -12.04 5.77 9.01
N VAL A 70 -12.04 4.47 8.73
CA VAL A 70 -12.24 3.96 7.37
C VAL A 70 -13.71 3.66 7.04
N GLY A 71 -14.66 4.09 7.90
CA GLY A 71 -16.10 3.96 7.67
C GLY A 71 -16.67 2.56 7.86
N LEU A 72 -16.09 1.74 8.75
CA LEU A 72 -16.51 0.36 9.04
C LEU A 72 -16.85 0.12 10.52
N GLY A 73 -17.15 1.18 11.28
CA GLY A 73 -17.47 1.09 12.69
C GLY A 73 -18.74 0.29 13.03
N ASP A 74 -19.66 0.16 12.07
CA ASP A 74 -20.89 -0.63 12.17
C ASP A 74 -20.70 -2.14 11.89
N LYS A 75 -19.51 -2.54 11.36
CA LYS A 75 -19.23 -3.89 10.83
C LYS A 75 -18.15 -4.66 11.60
N LEU A 76 -17.80 -4.22 12.79
CA LEU A 76 -16.68 -4.73 13.58
C LEU A 76 -16.66 -6.27 13.76
N LYS A 77 -17.82 -6.90 13.84
CA LYS A 77 -18.00 -8.34 14.03
C LYS A 77 -18.12 -9.13 12.72
N ASN A 78 -18.22 -8.46 11.57
CA ASN A 78 -18.30 -9.11 10.27
C ASN A 78 -16.99 -9.84 9.96
N ARG A 79 -17.08 -10.89 9.13
CA ARG A 79 -15.92 -11.58 8.56
C ARG A 79 -15.63 -11.07 7.13
N PRO A 80 -14.43 -11.26 6.60
CA PRO A 80 -14.06 -10.79 5.25
C PRO A 80 -15.04 -11.22 4.15
N ASN A 81 -15.55 -12.46 4.20
CA ASN A 81 -16.49 -12.98 3.20
C ASN A 81 -17.89 -12.32 3.22
N GLN A 82 -18.17 -11.48 4.21
CA GLN A 82 -19.41 -10.72 4.34
C GLN A 82 -19.27 -9.27 3.83
N LEU A 83 -18.14 -8.94 3.20
CA LEU A 83 -17.79 -7.60 2.77
C LEU A 83 -17.60 -7.52 1.25
N SER A 84 -17.91 -6.35 0.67
CA SER A 84 -17.48 -6.02 -0.70
C SER A 84 -15.95 -5.91 -0.80
N GLY A 85 -15.40 -5.98 -2.01
CA GLY A 85 -13.95 -5.80 -2.23
C GLY A 85 -13.41 -4.49 -1.66
N GLY A 86 -14.11 -3.38 -1.88
CA GLY A 86 -13.72 -2.08 -1.32
C GLY A 86 -13.76 -2.03 0.21
N GLN A 87 -14.74 -2.70 0.82
CA GLN A 87 -14.78 -2.82 2.29
C GLN A 87 -13.62 -3.67 2.81
N GLN A 88 -13.28 -4.77 2.14
CA GLN A 88 -12.11 -5.59 2.49
C GLN A 88 -10.81 -4.79 2.36
N GLN A 89 -10.67 -3.96 1.32
CA GLN A 89 -9.51 -3.08 1.16
C GLN A 89 -9.43 -2.04 2.29
N ARG A 90 -10.54 -1.46 2.69
CA ARG A 90 -10.58 -0.54 3.84
C ARG A 90 -10.17 -1.23 5.15
N VAL A 91 -10.52 -2.51 5.37
CA VAL A 91 -10.00 -3.28 6.51
C VAL A 91 -8.49 -3.49 6.41
N SER A 92 -7.97 -3.81 5.22
CA SER A 92 -6.52 -3.93 4.98
C SER A 92 -5.79 -2.61 5.31
N ILE A 93 -6.35 -1.48 4.91
CA ILE A 93 -5.84 -0.14 5.25
C ILE A 93 -5.90 0.10 6.77
N ALA A 94 -7.02 -0.17 7.42
CA ALA A 94 -7.15 -0.04 8.88
C ALA A 94 -6.10 -0.89 9.63
N ARG A 95 -5.86 -2.13 9.18
CA ARG A 95 -4.81 -3.00 9.72
C ARG A 95 -3.42 -2.42 9.54
N ALA A 96 -3.14 -1.80 8.39
CA ALA A 96 -1.87 -1.13 8.15
C ALA A 96 -1.67 0.09 9.08
N LEU A 97 -2.74 0.82 9.40
CA LEU A 97 -2.73 2.05 10.18
C LEU A 97 -2.70 1.87 11.69
N VAL A 98 -3.17 0.74 12.21
CA VAL A 98 -3.44 0.54 13.66
C VAL A 98 -2.23 0.79 14.57
N ARG A 99 -1.02 0.75 14.02
CA ARG A 99 0.23 1.11 14.71
C ARG A 99 0.72 2.53 14.39
N ASN A 100 -0.02 3.28 13.61
CA ASN A 100 0.37 4.62 13.15
C ASN A 100 1.78 4.65 12.52
N PRO A 101 2.08 3.82 11.50
CA PRO A 101 3.40 3.70 10.93
C PRO A 101 3.77 4.97 10.14
N PRO A 102 5.04 5.44 10.17
CA PRO A 102 5.45 6.60 9.37
C PRO A 102 5.45 6.33 7.86
N VAL A 103 5.52 5.06 7.43
CA VAL A 103 5.56 4.67 6.02
C VAL A 103 4.49 3.63 5.73
N ILE A 104 3.71 3.84 4.67
CA ILE A 104 2.69 2.93 4.13
C ILE A 104 3.15 2.47 2.75
N LEU A 105 3.27 1.15 2.58
CA LEU A 105 3.58 0.51 1.30
C LEU A 105 2.29 -0.07 0.73
N ALA A 106 1.81 0.47 -0.39
CA ALA A 106 0.56 0.07 -1.04
C ALA A 106 0.88 -0.55 -2.41
N ASP A 107 0.74 -1.86 -2.50
CA ASP A 107 1.02 -2.65 -3.70
C ASP A 107 -0.29 -2.91 -4.45
N GLU A 108 -0.46 -2.26 -5.62
CA GLU A 108 -1.67 -2.30 -6.47
C GLU A 108 -2.98 -2.17 -5.66
N PRO A 109 -3.13 -1.15 -4.79
CA PRO A 109 -4.21 -1.12 -3.80
C PRO A 109 -5.61 -1.02 -4.40
N THR A 110 -5.71 -0.73 -5.69
CA THR A 110 -6.98 -0.59 -6.43
C THR A 110 -7.18 -1.64 -7.51
N GLY A 111 -6.17 -2.49 -7.77
CA GLY A 111 -6.15 -3.41 -8.91
C GLY A 111 -7.26 -4.47 -8.93
N ALA A 112 -7.90 -4.75 -7.78
CA ALA A 112 -9.02 -5.68 -7.66
C ALA A 112 -10.38 -4.97 -7.50
N LEU A 113 -10.46 -3.64 -7.68
CA LEU A 113 -11.64 -2.82 -7.42
C LEU A 113 -12.19 -2.22 -8.71
N ASP A 114 -13.50 -1.95 -8.71
CA ASP A 114 -14.11 -1.11 -9.73
C ASP A 114 -13.60 0.35 -9.64
N SER A 115 -13.74 1.11 -10.72
CA SER A 115 -13.19 2.46 -10.83
C SER A 115 -13.74 3.45 -9.79
N HIS A 116 -14.98 3.29 -9.32
CA HIS A 116 -15.55 4.16 -8.29
C HIS A 116 -14.92 3.87 -6.93
N THR A 117 -14.95 2.61 -6.53
CA THR A 117 -14.36 2.14 -5.27
C THR A 117 -12.85 2.37 -5.23
N GLY A 118 -12.15 2.20 -6.38
CA GLY A 118 -10.73 2.51 -6.51
C GLY A 118 -10.41 3.98 -6.21
N ARG A 119 -11.21 4.92 -6.73
CA ARG A 119 -11.05 6.36 -6.43
C ARG A 119 -11.25 6.68 -4.94
N GLU A 120 -12.22 6.03 -4.27
CA GLU A 120 -12.41 6.20 -2.83
C GLU A 120 -11.19 5.72 -2.02
N VAL A 121 -10.61 4.59 -2.39
CA VAL A 121 -9.39 4.05 -1.75
C VAL A 121 -8.20 4.97 -1.98
N LEU A 122 -8.00 5.49 -3.20
CA LEU A 122 -6.94 6.47 -3.48
C LEU A 122 -7.14 7.76 -2.69
N GLY A 123 -8.38 8.27 -2.60
CA GLY A 123 -8.70 9.44 -1.77
C GLY A 123 -8.34 9.23 -0.29
N LEU A 124 -8.56 8.02 0.24
CA LEU A 124 -8.14 7.68 1.60
C LEU A 124 -6.61 7.69 1.75
N LEU A 125 -5.86 7.13 0.79
CA LEU A 125 -4.39 7.15 0.82
C LEU A 125 -3.84 8.58 0.73
N GLN A 126 -4.44 9.45 -0.09
CA GLN A 126 -4.09 10.87 -0.15
C GLN A 126 -4.36 11.61 1.17
N GLN A 127 -5.46 11.29 1.86
CA GLN A 127 -5.74 11.84 3.18
C GLN A 127 -4.68 11.43 4.20
N LEU A 128 -4.25 10.17 4.19
CA LEU A 128 -3.17 9.69 5.06
C LEU A 128 -1.86 10.40 4.79
N HIS A 129 -1.52 10.63 3.51
CA HIS A 129 -0.36 11.43 3.16
C HIS A 129 -0.44 12.86 3.72
N LYS A 130 -1.58 13.52 3.59
CA LYS A 130 -1.80 14.86 4.17
C LYS A 130 -1.72 14.88 5.70
N GLN A 131 -1.97 13.75 6.36
CA GLN A 131 -1.82 13.59 7.81
C GLN A 131 -0.37 13.32 8.24
N GLY A 132 0.59 13.25 7.30
CA GLY A 132 2.02 13.13 7.56
C GLY A 132 2.60 11.74 7.34
N HIS A 133 1.83 10.78 6.86
CA HIS A 133 2.37 9.48 6.46
C HIS A 133 3.12 9.59 5.12
N THR A 134 4.25 8.90 4.98
CA THR A 134 4.85 8.66 3.67
C THR A 134 4.12 7.49 3.01
N VAL A 135 3.46 7.73 1.89
CA VAL A 135 2.77 6.68 1.12
C VAL A 135 3.61 6.32 -0.10
N VAL A 136 4.08 5.08 -0.17
CA VAL A 136 4.74 4.51 -1.36
C VAL A 136 3.72 3.65 -2.07
N LEU A 137 3.26 4.13 -3.22
CA LEU A 137 2.27 3.46 -4.06
C LEU A 137 2.99 2.75 -5.20
N ILE A 138 2.78 1.44 -5.33
CA ILE A 138 3.29 0.62 -6.43
C ILE A 138 2.11 0.37 -7.37
N THR A 139 2.24 0.76 -8.63
CA THR A 139 1.21 0.54 -9.64
C THR A 139 1.82 0.53 -11.05
N HIS A 140 1.15 -0.17 -11.96
CA HIS A 140 1.43 -0.12 -13.40
C HIS A 140 0.47 0.84 -14.13
N ASP A 141 -0.50 1.41 -13.44
CA ASP A 141 -1.47 2.36 -14.00
C ASP A 141 -0.95 3.80 -13.91
N ASN A 142 -0.64 4.37 -15.07
CA ASN A 142 -0.15 5.75 -15.19
C ASN A 142 -1.16 6.78 -14.64
N SER A 143 -2.48 6.54 -14.78
CA SER A 143 -3.52 7.45 -14.30
C SER A 143 -3.55 7.54 -12.76
N ILE A 144 -3.07 6.50 -12.09
CA ILE A 144 -2.89 6.44 -10.65
C ILE A 144 -1.54 7.05 -10.25
N ALA A 145 -0.47 6.70 -10.99
CA ALA A 145 0.89 7.15 -10.68
C ALA A 145 1.00 8.68 -10.67
N VAL A 146 0.37 9.39 -11.60
CA VAL A 146 0.38 10.87 -11.68
C VAL A 146 -0.34 11.56 -10.53
N GLN A 147 -1.04 10.84 -9.66
CA GLN A 147 -1.67 11.40 -8.46
C GLN A 147 -0.71 11.49 -7.26
N ALA A 148 0.49 10.94 -7.37
CA ALA A 148 1.55 11.08 -6.38
C ALA A 148 2.35 12.38 -6.62
N ASP A 149 3.09 12.86 -5.62
CA ASP A 149 3.95 14.05 -5.76
C ASP A 149 5.24 13.72 -6.53
N ARG A 150 5.71 12.46 -6.43
CA ARG A 150 6.95 11.98 -7.05
C ARG A 150 6.73 10.60 -7.65
N ILE A 151 7.30 10.37 -8.82
CA ILE A 151 7.29 9.08 -9.51
C ILE A 151 8.73 8.57 -9.61
N ILE A 152 8.90 7.29 -9.27
CA ILE A 152 10.11 6.52 -9.58
C ILE A 152 9.69 5.41 -10.54
N ARG A 153 10.17 5.50 -11.79
CA ARG A 153 9.85 4.52 -12.82
C ARG A 153 10.96 3.50 -12.96
N LEU A 154 10.56 2.25 -13.02
CA LEU A 154 11.45 1.10 -13.15
C LEU A 154 11.14 0.37 -14.47
N GLU A 155 12.17 0.14 -15.29
CA GLU A 155 12.11 -0.71 -16.47
C GLU A 155 13.30 -1.68 -16.42
N ASP A 156 13.04 -2.98 -16.59
CA ASP A 156 14.05 -4.04 -16.54
C ASP A 156 14.98 -3.96 -15.30
N GLY A 157 14.40 -3.60 -14.15
CA GLY A 157 15.13 -3.48 -12.88
C GLY A 157 16.03 -2.24 -12.79
N ARG A 158 15.91 -1.28 -13.71
CA ARG A 158 16.63 -0.02 -13.69
C ARG A 158 15.70 1.16 -13.48
N VAL A 159 16.15 2.15 -12.73
CA VAL A 159 15.44 3.44 -12.61
C VAL A 159 15.64 4.21 -13.90
N VAL A 160 14.56 4.47 -14.65
CA VAL A 160 14.55 5.25 -15.90
C VAL A 160 14.02 6.65 -15.69
N TYR A 161 13.24 6.88 -14.62
CA TYR A 161 12.76 8.21 -14.21
C TYR A 161 12.69 8.29 -12.70
N ASP A 162 13.04 9.43 -12.14
CA ASP A 162 12.90 9.77 -10.73
C ASP A 162 12.70 11.30 -10.61
N GLY A 163 11.47 11.73 -10.35
CA GLY A 163 11.14 13.16 -10.34
C GLY A 163 9.68 13.47 -10.03
N ASP A 164 9.30 14.73 -10.28
CA ASP A 164 7.95 15.27 -10.10
C ASP A 164 6.96 14.53 -11.02
N SER A 165 5.81 14.14 -10.47
CA SER A 165 4.76 13.45 -11.23
C SER A 165 4.13 14.28 -12.35
N HIS A 166 4.22 15.61 -12.27
CA HIS A 166 3.67 16.53 -13.25
C HIS A 166 4.66 16.91 -14.35
N ALA A 167 5.92 16.44 -14.28
CA ALA A 167 6.90 16.66 -15.34
C ALA A 167 6.49 15.90 -16.61
N PRO A 168 6.73 16.44 -17.81
CA PRO A 168 6.41 15.76 -19.09
C PRO A 168 7.05 14.38 -19.21
N GLU A 169 8.24 14.19 -18.66
CA GLU A 169 9.00 12.95 -18.66
C GLU A 169 8.42 11.88 -17.71
N ALA A 170 7.55 12.29 -16.79
CA ALA A 170 6.85 11.37 -15.88
C ALA A 170 5.82 10.50 -16.63
N MET A 171 5.31 10.98 -17.76
CA MET A 171 4.33 10.26 -18.57
C MET A 171 5.04 9.26 -19.48
N VAL A 172 4.75 7.97 -19.35
CA VAL A 172 5.18 6.98 -20.35
C VAL A 172 4.33 7.17 -21.59
N GLN A 173 4.95 7.58 -22.68
CA GLN A 173 4.43 7.18 -23.97
C GLN A 173 4.74 5.68 -24.14
N PRO A 174 3.76 4.82 -24.48
CA PRO A 174 4.08 3.45 -24.82
C PRO A 174 5.13 3.53 -25.95
N THR A 175 6.32 2.99 -25.71
CA THR A 175 7.31 2.83 -26.75
C THR A 175 6.65 1.96 -27.80
N LEU A 176 6.23 2.54 -28.90
CA LEU A 176 5.87 1.80 -30.11
C LEU A 176 7.08 0.92 -30.37
N LEU A 177 6.92 -0.39 -30.19
CA LEU A 177 7.94 -1.37 -30.55
C LEU A 177 8.37 -0.99 -31.97
N ALA A 178 9.60 -0.56 -32.12
CA ALA A 178 10.15 -0.24 -33.43
C ALA A 178 9.89 -1.47 -34.28
N GLU A 179 9.06 -1.29 -35.33
CA GLU A 179 8.82 -2.30 -36.33
C GLU A 179 10.20 -2.74 -36.84
N THR A 180 10.52 -3.98 -36.57
CA THR A 180 11.72 -4.62 -37.11
C THR A 180 11.55 -4.57 -38.63
N PRO A 181 12.42 -3.89 -39.42
CA PRO A 181 12.27 -3.89 -40.85
C PRO A 181 12.37 -5.34 -41.33
N GLU A 182 11.27 -5.85 -41.91
CA GLU A 182 11.29 -7.10 -42.66
C GLU A 182 12.44 -7.07 -43.65
N LYS A 183 13.38 -7.99 -43.48
CA LYS A 183 14.40 -8.23 -44.51
C LYS A 183 13.69 -8.75 -45.74
N GLU A 184 13.54 -7.92 -46.75
CA GLU A 184 13.25 -8.39 -48.10
C GLU A 184 14.32 -9.45 -48.50
N GLU A 185 13.94 -10.70 -48.47
CA GLU A 185 14.64 -11.76 -49.20
C GLU A 185 14.39 -11.51 -50.67
N GLN A 186 15.36 -10.91 -51.34
CA GLN A 186 15.43 -10.97 -52.80
C GLN A 186 16.09 -12.26 -53.22
N ALA A 187 15.31 -13.06 -53.94
CA ALA A 187 15.73 -14.25 -54.69
C ALA A 187 16.76 -13.97 -55.78
#